data_13145136f72d0fe805284c1bc8a78973
#
_entry.id   13145136f72d0fe805284c1bc8a78973
#
_cell.length_a   1.000
_cell.length_b   1.000
_cell.length_c   1.000
_cell.angle_alpha   90.00
_cell.angle_beta   90.00
_cell.angle_gamma   90.00
#
_symmetry.space_group_name_H-M   'P 1'
#
loop_
_entity.id
_entity.type
_entity.pdbx_description
1 polymer ?
#
loop_
_entity_poly.entity_id
_entity_poly.type
_entity_poly.pdbx_seq_one_letter_code
_entity_poly.pdbx_strand_id
1 'polypeptide(L)'
;MLHFKTIALLSSVTLIGCTSSPHAWQGQSGSKRVFIELETTPEGTSQAFLSLPEQWIDKAKADTLVLSDESILAIFNRENIRFEGSFHSGKDSIQAEVTTYGKTREFALGKVDSLQPIYFAQNPRPPYPYRSEEVTYVSCDSIQVAGTLTIPQGKGPFPAAIIISGTGKQDRDGTFSGHKPFFKIADYLTRQGFIVLRADDRGTGKTNGIYEEATTSDFARDAQAGINYLKQRPETDTKHIGVIGHSEGGQVALMLGADSPDVSFVISLAGVGVDGLQILKLQNDAILRTTPGMTPERVYQFMSLFNTLFDKVHSVPLEQPLDIPLRQAFDQWVAQQDEATLKAVNFNDGKDEMFFSRYLHQAQGRWYREMINYDPENYIPRIHKPVLALNGDKDIMVPAKENLESIKQLLDKGGNTQYKIVELPGLNHMFQRCKECTREEIPDLEDVFSKEALQIMGDWLRENVQKDRK
;
A
#
# COMPACT_ATOMS: atom_id res chain seq x y z
N MET A 1 -59.91 18.15 -50.03
CA MET A 1 -58.91 17.09 -50.28
C MET A 1 -58.05 16.93 -49.05
N LEU A 2 -58.40 15.95 -48.23
CA LEU A 2 -57.66 15.63 -47.00
C LEU A 2 -56.45 14.73 -47.33
N HIS A 3 -55.24 15.13 -46.85
CA HIS A 3 -54.09 14.25 -46.88
C HIS A 3 -53.79 13.80 -45.43
N PHE A 4 -54.06 12.55 -45.18
CA PHE A 4 -53.63 11.84 -43.97
C PHE A 4 -52.08 11.61 -44.06
N LYS A 5 -51.34 12.12 -43.06
CA LYS A 5 -49.96 11.72 -42.82
C LYS A 5 -49.95 10.65 -41.71
N THR A 6 -49.55 9.47 -42.10
CA THR A 6 -49.32 8.32 -41.22
C THR A 6 -48.07 8.60 -40.39
N ILE A 7 -48.18 8.63 -39.08
CA ILE A 7 -47.09 8.68 -38.11
C ILE A 7 -46.69 7.23 -37.82
N ALA A 8 -45.50 6.83 -38.26
CA ALA A 8 -44.90 5.56 -37.84
C ALA A 8 -44.27 5.76 -36.45
N LEU A 9 -44.81 5.11 -35.45
CA LEU A 9 -44.14 4.94 -34.15
C LEU A 9 -43.01 3.92 -34.30
N LEU A 10 -41.78 4.38 -34.29
CA LEU A 10 -40.60 3.53 -34.03
C LEU A 10 -40.51 3.28 -32.54
N SER A 11 -40.95 2.12 -32.10
CA SER A 11 -40.64 1.61 -30.77
C SER A 11 -39.16 1.20 -30.74
N SER A 12 -38.34 2.04 -30.10
CA SER A 12 -36.98 1.66 -29.73
C SER A 12 -37.04 0.60 -28.65
N VAL A 13 -36.88 -0.66 -29.02
CA VAL A 13 -36.59 -1.73 -28.08
C VAL A 13 -35.16 -1.51 -27.58
N THR A 14 -35.04 -0.97 -26.38
CA THR A 14 -33.76 -0.96 -25.65
C THR A 14 -33.49 -2.40 -25.26
N LEU A 15 -32.63 -3.07 -25.97
CA LEU A 15 -32.03 -4.33 -25.54
C LEU A 15 -31.22 -4.02 -24.27
N ILE A 16 -31.83 -4.30 -23.12
CA ILE A 16 -31.10 -4.44 -21.87
C ILE A 16 -30.25 -5.70 -22.05
N GLY A 17 -28.98 -5.52 -22.34
CA GLY A 17 -28.02 -6.62 -22.37
C GLY A 17 -27.98 -7.24 -20.97
N CYS A 18 -28.52 -8.45 -20.83
CA CYS A 18 -28.24 -9.29 -19.68
C CYS A 18 -26.73 -9.57 -19.68
N THR A 19 -25.98 -8.86 -18.86
CA THR A 19 -24.65 -9.31 -18.46
C THR A 19 -24.87 -10.58 -17.66
N SER A 20 -24.45 -11.74 -18.20
CA SER A 20 -24.44 -12.99 -17.45
C SER A 20 -23.60 -12.75 -16.20
N SER A 21 -24.10 -13.20 -15.04
CA SER A 21 -23.32 -13.16 -13.80
C SER A 21 -21.96 -13.81 -14.04
N PRO A 22 -20.87 -13.23 -13.54
CA PRO A 22 -19.53 -13.80 -13.73
C PRO A 22 -19.49 -15.22 -13.17
N HIS A 23 -18.84 -16.12 -13.88
CA HIS A 23 -18.57 -17.43 -13.37
C HIS A 23 -17.30 -17.37 -12.53
N ALA A 24 -17.39 -17.76 -11.27
CA ALA A 24 -16.27 -17.69 -10.33
C ALA A 24 -16.03 -19.05 -9.64
N TRP A 25 -14.77 -19.36 -9.42
CA TRP A 25 -14.32 -20.53 -8.65
C TRP A 25 -13.28 -20.11 -7.64
N GLN A 26 -13.32 -20.77 -6.49
CA GLN A 26 -12.34 -20.56 -5.44
C GLN A 26 -11.85 -21.89 -4.87
N GLY A 27 -10.60 -21.91 -4.42
CA GLY A 27 -9.99 -23.07 -3.78
C GLY A 27 -8.87 -22.69 -2.84
N GLN A 28 -8.44 -23.67 -2.05
CA GLN A 28 -7.35 -23.50 -1.09
C GLN A 28 -6.44 -24.72 -1.12
N SER A 29 -5.13 -24.49 -1.00
CA SER A 29 -4.11 -25.53 -0.84
C SER A 29 -3.15 -25.11 0.27
N GLY A 30 -3.27 -25.73 1.45
CA GLY A 30 -2.64 -25.26 2.68
C GLY A 30 -3.15 -23.87 3.06
N SER A 31 -2.26 -22.92 3.34
CA SER A 31 -2.60 -21.52 3.59
C SER A 31 -2.86 -20.67 2.34
N LYS A 32 -2.64 -21.23 1.15
CA LYS A 32 -2.75 -20.49 -0.12
C LYS A 32 -4.13 -20.64 -0.73
N ARG A 33 -4.73 -19.52 -1.11
CA ARG A 33 -6.05 -19.45 -1.76
C ARG A 33 -5.91 -18.96 -3.18
N VAL A 34 -6.81 -19.45 -4.03
CA VAL A 34 -6.90 -19.04 -5.42
C VAL A 34 -8.36 -18.73 -5.75
N PHE A 35 -8.57 -17.61 -6.45
CA PHE A 35 -9.86 -17.20 -6.98
C PHE A 35 -9.68 -16.92 -8.47
N ILE A 36 -10.55 -17.49 -9.29
CA ILE A 36 -10.59 -17.17 -10.72
C ILE A 36 -12.00 -16.82 -11.14
N GLU A 37 -12.14 -15.72 -11.88
CA GLU A 37 -13.41 -15.22 -12.42
C GLU A 37 -13.34 -15.22 -13.94
N LEU A 38 -14.42 -15.63 -14.58
CA LEU A 38 -14.62 -15.47 -16.03
C LEU A 38 -15.76 -14.47 -16.24
N GLU A 39 -15.45 -13.39 -16.93
CA GLU A 39 -16.42 -12.38 -17.33
C GLU A 39 -16.59 -12.40 -18.85
N THR A 40 -17.80 -12.17 -19.33
CA THR A 40 -18.06 -12.00 -20.76
C THR A 40 -18.28 -10.52 -21.02
N THR A 41 -17.48 -9.94 -21.91
CA THR A 41 -17.65 -8.54 -22.33
C THR A 41 -18.94 -8.35 -23.12
N PRO A 42 -19.44 -7.13 -23.27
CA PRO A 42 -20.60 -6.84 -24.11
C PRO A 42 -20.44 -7.29 -25.56
N GLU A 43 -19.18 -7.39 -26.04
CA GLU A 43 -18.83 -7.87 -27.38
C GLU A 43 -18.78 -9.41 -27.48
N GLY A 44 -19.06 -10.12 -26.39
CA GLY A 44 -19.08 -11.59 -26.35
C GLY A 44 -17.72 -12.24 -26.14
N THR A 45 -16.67 -11.46 -25.81
CA THR A 45 -15.33 -11.99 -25.53
C THR A 45 -15.18 -12.36 -24.06
N SER A 46 -14.64 -13.55 -23.77
CA SER A 46 -14.36 -13.96 -22.39
C SER A 46 -13.06 -13.35 -21.90
N GLN A 47 -13.06 -12.92 -20.63
CA GLN A 47 -11.89 -12.45 -19.91
C GLN A 47 -11.75 -13.23 -18.60
N ALA A 48 -10.51 -13.50 -18.20
CA ALA A 48 -10.23 -14.14 -16.90
C ALA A 48 -9.53 -13.16 -15.97
N PHE A 49 -9.93 -13.21 -14.70
CA PHE A 49 -9.31 -12.46 -13.61
C PHE A 49 -8.89 -13.42 -12.50
N LEU A 50 -7.68 -13.25 -12.00
CA LEU A 50 -7.10 -14.08 -10.95
C LEU A 50 -6.81 -13.25 -9.71
N SER A 51 -7.16 -13.80 -8.54
CA SER A 51 -6.72 -13.27 -7.25
C SER A 51 -5.97 -14.34 -6.47
N LEU A 52 -4.79 -13.98 -5.97
CA LEU A 52 -3.98 -14.76 -5.05
C LEU A 52 -3.69 -13.90 -3.82
N PRO A 53 -4.59 -13.90 -2.81
CA PRO A 53 -4.52 -12.95 -1.69
C PRO A 53 -3.18 -12.97 -0.95
N GLU A 54 -2.62 -14.16 -0.73
CA GLU A 54 -1.34 -14.34 -0.04
C GLU A 54 -0.11 -13.92 -0.87
N GLN A 55 -0.32 -13.49 -2.11
CA GLN A 55 0.70 -12.91 -2.99
C GLN A 55 0.39 -11.46 -3.36
N TRP A 56 -0.60 -10.84 -2.68
CA TRP A 56 -1.01 -9.45 -2.90
C TRP A 56 -1.52 -9.19 -4.32
N ILE A 57 -2.07 -10.24 -4.95
CA ILE A 57 -2.64 -10.15 -6.29
C ILE A 57 -4.16 -10.16 -6.15
N ASP A 58 -4.77 -9.07 -6.58
CA ASP A 58 -6.22 -8.91 -6.59
C ASP A 58 -6.69 -8.54 -8.00
N LYS A 59 -7.60 -9.36 -8.55
CA LYS A 59 -8.21 -9.18 -9.88
C LYS A 59 -7.19 -8.89 -11.01
N ALA A 60 -6.04 -9.57 -11.01
CA ALA A 60 -5.13 -9.51 -12.14
C ALA A 60 -5.85 -10.01 -13.41
N LYS A 61 -5.83 -9.20 -14.47
CA LYS A 61 -6.44 -9.55 -15.74
C LYS A 61 -5.48 -10.41 -16.55
N ALA A 62 -5.97 -11.51 -17.11
CA ALA A 62 -5.16 -12.36 -17.99
C ALA A 62 -4.78 -11.64 -19.28
N ASP A 63 -3.50 -11.73 -19.66
CA ASP A 63 -2.98 -11.28 -20.95
C ASP A 63 -3.33 -12.26 -22.07
N THR A 64 -3.40 -13.56 -21.73
CA THR A 64 -3.79 -14.64 -22.63
C THR A 64 -4.83 -15.53 -21.95
N LEU A 65 -5.92 -15.80 -22.63
CA LEU A 65 -6.96 -16.75 -22.21
C LEU A 65 -7.25 -17.73 -23.34
N VAL A 66 -7.08 -19.02 -23.05
CA VAL A 66 -7.58 -20.12 -23.89
C VAL A 66 -8.62 -20.88 -23.09
N LEU A 67 -9.84 -20.88 -23.56
CA LEU A 67 -10.99 -21.46 -22.90
C LEU A 67 -11.69 -22.46 -23.80
N SER A 68 -11.94 -23.66 -23.27
CA SER A 68 -12.76 -24.68 -23.91
C SER A 68 -13.85 -25.15 -22.97
N ASP A 69 -14.66 -26.13 -23.38
CA ASP A 69 -15.66 -26.74 -22.49
C ASP A 69 -15.01 -27.61 -21.40
N GLU A 70 -13.78 -28.06 -21.62
CA GLU A 70 -13.09 -29.01 -20.74
C GLU A 70 -11.95 -28.37 -19.94
N SER A 71 -11.41 -27.21 -20.41
CA SER A 71 -10.19 -26.64 -19.83
C SER A 71 -10.12 -25.12 -19.92
N ILE A 72 -9.31 -24.56 -19.03
CA ILE A 72 -8.93 -23.16 -19.01
C ILE A 72 -7.41 -23.03 -18.89
N LEU A 73 -6.81 -22.17 -19.72
CA LEU A 73 -5.44 -21.69 -19.59
C LEU A 73 -5.48 -20.16 -19.57
N ALA A 74 -4.97 -19.56 -18.49
CA ALA A 74 -4.83 -18.13 -18.35
C ALA A 74 -3.39 -17.76 -17.98
N ILE A 75 -2.82 -16.77 -18.66
CA ILE A 75 -1.45 -16.31 -18.45
C ILE A 75 -1.50 -14.85 -18.04
N PHE A 76 -0.78 -14.52 -16.96
CA PHE A 76 -0.66 -13.20 -16.36
C PHE A 76 0.82 -12.83 -16.38
N ASN A 77 1.25 -12.16 -17.46
CA ASN A 77 2.67 -11.90 -17.73
C ASN A 77 3.28 -10.96 -16.69
N ARG A 78 2.54 -9.93 -16.29
CA ARG A 78 2.99 -8.95 -15.30
C ARG A 78 3.27 -9.60 -13.95
N GLU A 79 2.41 -10.51 -13.52
CA GLU A 79 2.51 -11.23 -12.25
C GLU A 79 3.41 -12.47 -12.33
N ASN A 80 3.83 -12.85 -13.54
CA ASN A 80 4.57 -14.09 -13.83
C ASN A 80 3.82 -15.34 -13.35
N ILE A 81 2.53 -15.40 -13.70
CA ILE A 81 1.62 -16.48 -13.30
C ILE A 81 1.07 -17.21 -14.53
N ARG A 82 1.00 -18.53 -14.42
CA ARG A 82 0.31 -19.42 -15.32
C ARG A 82 -0.74 -20.21 -14.53
N PHE A 83 -2.00 -20.11 -14.91
CA PHE A 83 -3.12 -20.89 -14.39
C PHE A 83 -3.58 -21.86 -15.46
N GLU A 84 -3.54 -23.16 -15.16
CA GLU A 84 -4.09 -24.23 -16.01
C GLU A 84 -5.09 -25.03 -15.21
N GLY A 85 -6.27 -25.29 -15.77
CA GLY A 85 -7.30 -26.03 -15.09
C GLY A 85 -8.15 -26.88 -16.01
N SER A 86 -8.64 -28.01 -15.49
CA SER A 86 -9.62 -28.88 -16.12
C SER A 86 -10.95 -28.75 -15.42
N PHE A 87 -12.02 -28.54 -16.18
CA PHE A 87 -13.39 -28.46 -15.66
C PHE A 87 -13.94 -29.85 -15.39
N HIS A 88 -14.70 -29.98 -14.29
CA HIS A 88 -15.40 -31.19 -13.91
C HIS A 88 -16.87 -30.87 -13.59
N SER A 89 -17.73 -31.89 -13.64
CA SER A 89 -19.14 -31.84 -13.21
C SER A 89 -19.92 -30.68 -13.87
N GLY A 90 -19.76 -30.50 -15.19
CA GLY A 90 -20.49 -29.42 -15.90
C GLY A 90 -19.98 -27.99 -15.54
N LYS A 91 -18.70 -27.86 -15.25
CA LYS A 91 -18.02 -26.64 -14.80
C LYS A 91 -18.35 -26.19 -13.37
N ASP A 92 -18.79 -27.10 -12.51
CA ASP A 92 -18.99 -26.81 -11.08
C ASP A 92 -17.69 -26.84 -10.27
N SER A 93 -16.63 -27.44 -10.83
CA SER A 93 -15.29 -27.46 -10.21
C SER A 93 -14.19 -27.40 -11.25
N ILE A 94 -13.01 -26.93 -10.80
CA ILE A 94 -11.79 -26.90 -11.59
C ILE A 94 -10.71 -27.61 -10.76
N GLN A 95 -10.04 -28.59 -11.36
CA GLN A 95 -8.74 -29.05 -10.88
C GLN A 95 -7.69 -28.22 -11.60
N ALA A 96 -6.92 -27.43 -10.86
CA ALA A 96 -6.02 -26.46 -11.44
C ALA A 96 -4.59 -26.58 -10.91
N GLU A 97 -3.65 -26.23 -11.77
CA GLU A 97 -2.27 -25.97 -11.45
C GLU A 97 -1.99 -24.47 -11.59
N VAL A 98 -1.43 -23.87 -10.54
CA VAL A 98 -1.00 -22.47 -10.55
C VAL A 98 0.51 -22.42 -10.41
N THR A 99 1.17 -21.96 -11.45
CA THR A 99 2.63 -21.75 -11.46
C THR A 99 2.95 -20.30 -11.24
N THR A 100 3.73 -20.01 -10.20
CA THR A 100 4.24 -18.68 -9.87
C THR A 100 5.75 -18.74 -9.73
N TYR A 101 6.47 -17.90 -10.46
CA TYR A 101 7.95 -17.87 -10.42
C TYR A 101 8.59 -19.25 -10.55
N GLY A 102 8.04 -20.11 -11.43
CA GLY A 102 8.54 -21.46 -11.70
C GLY A 102 8.19 -22.52 -10.64
N LYS A 103 7.38 -22.16 -9.62
CA LYS A 103 6.86 -23.12 -8.63
C LYS A 103 5.38 -23.39 -8.92
N THR A 104 5.05 -24.66 -9.13
CA THR A 104 3.68 -25.12 -9.39
C THR A 104 3.03 -25.65 -8.13
N ARG A 105 1.75 -25.33 -7.95
CA ARG A 105 0.91 -25.83 -6.86
C ARG A 105 -0.45 -26.21 -7.40
N GLU A 106 -0.96 -27.33 -6.92
CA GLU A 106 -2.29 -27.85 -7.26
C GLU A 106 -3.37 -27.26 -6.36
N PHE A 107 -4.54 -27.00 -6.97
CA PHE A 107 -5.74 -26.53 -6.31
C PHE A 107 -6.98 -27.24 -6.83
N ALA A 108 -7.87 -27.61 -5.93
CA ALA A 108 -9.24 -27.97 -6.27
C ALA A 108 -10.14 -26.76 -6.00
N LEU A 109 -10.76 -26.20 -7.04
CA LEU A 109 -11.62 -25.05 -6.93
C LEU A 109 -13.08 -25.48 -7.11
N GLY A 110 -13.95 -25.03 -6.22
CA GLY A 110 -15.39 -25.12 -6.33
C GLY A 110 -15.99 -23.86 -6.91
N LYS A 111 -17.07 -24.03 -7.70
CA LYS A 111 -17.84 -22.89 -8.23
C LYS A 111 -18.54 -22.14 -7.10
N VAL A 112 -18.53 -20.82 -7.20
CA VAL A 112 -19.19 -19.92 -6.24
C VAL A 112 -20.03 -18.89 -7.00
N ASP A 113 -21.15 -18.47 -6.41
CA ASP A 113 -22.02 -17.45 -7.01
C ASP A 113 -21.37 -16.06 -6.98
N SER A 114 -20.50 -15.84 -6.00
CA SER A 114 -19.64 -14.67 -5.89
C SER A 114 -18.38 -15.06 -5.11
N LEU A 115 -17.26 -14.42 -5.41
CA LEU A 115 -16.10 -14.53 -4.54
C LEU A 115 -16.50 -14.12 -3.14
N GLN A 116 -16.29 -15.01 -2.19
CA GLN A 116 -16.53 -14.67 -0.79
C GLN A 116 -15.41 -13.71 -0.38
N PRO A 117 -15.73 -12.47 0.00
CA PRO A 117 -14.72 -11.56 0.48
C PRO A 117 -13.99 -12.20 1.65
N ILE A 118 -12.67 -12.03 1.68
CA ILE A 118 -11.90 -12.46 2.84
C ILE A 118 -12.24 -11.51 3.97
N TYR A 119 -13.02 -12.00 4.93
CA TYR A 119 -13.40 -11.24 6.11
C TYR A 119 -12.49 -11.63 7.27
N PHE A 120 -11.60 -10.76 7.63
CA PHE A 120 -10.98 -10.83 8.94
C PHE A 120 -11.96 -10.34 10.00
N ALA A 121 -12.05 -11.07 11.11
CA ALA A 121 -13.01 -10.77 12.19
C ALA A 121 -12.86 -9.35 12.74
N GLN A 122 -11.68 -8.75 12.62
CA GLN A 122 -11.36 -7.42 13.10
C GLN A 122 -11.75 -6.29 12.14
N ASN A 123 -12.09 -6.57 10.87
CA ASN A 123 -12.57 -5.53 9.96
C ASN A 123 -13.90 -4.97 10.47
N PRO A 124 -14.10 -3.64 10.44
CA PRO A 124 -15.36 -3.03 10.85
C PRO A 124 -16.53 -3.52 10.01
N ARG A 125 -17.69 -3.73 10.65
CA ARG A 125 -18.92 -4.21 10.01
C ARG A 125 -20.09 -3.31 10.37
N PRO A 126 -21.05 -3.10 9.43
CA PRO A 126 -22.29 -2.38 9.73
C PRO A 126 -23.17 -3.15 10.74
N PRO A 127 -24.08 -2.46 11.47
CA PRO A 127 -24.32 -1.02 11.38
C PRO A 127 -23.25 -0.20 12.11
N TYR A 128 -22.82 0.92 11.50
CA TYR A 128 -21.85 1.82 12.11
C TYR A 128 -22.56 2.86 12.99
N PRO A 129 -22.06 3.17 14.21
CA PRO A 129 -22.62 4.21 15.07
C PRO A 129 -22.12 5.62 14.68
N TYR A 130 -21.90 5.86 13.39
CA TYR A 130 -21.43 7.12 12.83
C TYR A 130 -21.87 7.23 11.37
N ARG A 131 -21.80 8.44 10.81
CA ARG A 131 -22.11 8.70 9.39
C ARG A 131 -20.85 8.41 8.56
N SER A 132 -21.04 7.81 7.40
CA SER A 132 -19.99 7.55 6.41
C SER A 132 -20.40 8.15 5.07
N GLU A 133 -19.54 8.97 4.46
CA GLU A 133 -19.81 9.69 3.22
C GLU A 133 -18.70 9.42 2.21
N GLU A 134 -19.06 9.08 0.97
CA GLU A 134 -18.15 9.13 -0.17
C GLU A 134 -17.92 10.59 -0.52
N VAL A 135 -16.65 10.95 -0.68
CA VAL A 135 -16.25 12.34 -0.94
C VAL A 135 -15.24 12.42 -2.08
N THR A 136 -15.21 13.58 -2.73
CA THR A 136 -14.20 13.89 -3.75
C THR A 136 -13.71 15.31 -3.53
N TYR A 137 -12.42 15.54 -3.66
CA TYR A 137 -11.81 16.86 -3.60
C TYR A 137 -10.68 16.96 -4.63
N VAL A 138 -10.29 18.18 -4.95
CA VAL A 138 -9.25 18.46 -5.95
C VAL A 138 -7.94 18.68 -5.23
N SER A 139 -6.92 17.92 -5.61
CA SER A 139 -5.52 18.15 -5.25
C SER A 139 -4.81 19.00 -6.32
N CYS A 140 -3.51 19.23 -6.15
CA CYS A 140 -2.69 19.86 -7.18
C CYS A 140 -2.76 19.06 -8.51
N ASP A 141 -2.32 19.66 -9.60
CA ASP A 141 -2.29 19.04 -10.94
C ASP A 141 -3.66 18.51 -11.42
N SER A 142 -4.76 19.09 -10.90
CA SER A 142 -6.14 18.69 -11.21
C SER A 142 -6.48 17.24 -10.84
N ILE A 143 -5.75 16.64 -9.91
CA ILE A 143 -6.06 15.31 -9.41
C ILE A 143 -7.39 15.34 -8.63
N GLN A 144 -8.34 14.53 -9.08
CA GLN A 144 -9.62 14.28 -8.41
C GLN A 144 -9.42 13.14 -7.42
N VAL A 145 -9.22 13.48 -6.16
CA VAL A 145 -9.01 12.51 -5.09
C VAL A 145 -10.36 12.05 -4.54
N ALA A 146 -10.59 10.75 -4.58
CA ALA A 146 -11.77 10.13 -3.99
C ALA A 146 -11.44 9.56 -2.62
N GLY A 147 -12.38 9.68 -1.69
CA GLY A 147 -12.18 9.23 -0.32
C GLY A 147 -13.49 8.87 0.38
N THR A 148 -13.36 8.42 1.61
CA THR A 148 -14.47 8.20 2.54
C THR A 148 -14.23 9.03 3.80
N LEU A 149 -15.23 9.83 4.16
CA LEU A 149 -15.27 10.62 5.39
C LEU A 149 -16.17 9.91 6.40
N THR A 150 -15.64 9.58 7.57
CA THR A 150 -16.43 9.08 8.69
C THR A 150 -16.60 10.18 9.73
N ILE A 151 -17.85 10.41 10.20
CA ILE A 151 -18.24 11.56 11.02
C ILE A 151 -18.98 11.05 12.25
N PRO A 152 -18.55 11.41 13.47
CA PRO A 152 -19.21 11.02 14.71
C PRO A 152 -20.67 11.50 14.75
N GLN A 153 -21.52 10.80 15.51
CA GLN A 153 -22.88 11.29 15.82
C GLN A 153 -22.81 12.43 16.85
N GLY A 154 -23.79 13.33 16.79
CA GLY A 154 -23.94 14.44 17.75
C GLY A 154 -23.69 15.79 17.12
N LYS A 155 -23.55 16.78 17.99
CA LYS A 155 -23.30 18.17 17.58
C LYS A 155 -21.80 18.44 17.59
N GLY A 156 -21.25 18.66 16.38
CA GLY A 156 -19.85 19.13 16.24
C GLY A 156 -19.66 20.58 16.76
N PRO A 157 -18.54 21.21 16.42
CA PRO A 157 -17.49 20.69 15.53
C PRO A 157 -16.65 19.61 16.20
N PHE A 158 -16.12 18.66 15.41
CA PHE A 158 -15.29 17.55 15.89
C PHE A 158 -13.83 17.75 15.43
N PRO A 159 -12.83 17.32 16.22
CA PRO A 159 -11.48 17.19 15.71
C PRO A 159 -11.42 16.23 14.54
N ALA A 160 -10.48 16.42 13.64
CA ALA A 160 -10.39 15.63 12.42
C ALA A 160 -8.98 15.09 12.20
N ALA A 161 -8.88 14.00 11.44
CA ALA A 161 -7.62 13.49 10.96
C ALA A 161 -7.76 12.99 9.51
N ILE A 162 -6.66 13.07 8.74
CA ILE A 162 -6.51 12.36 7.48
C ILE A 162 -5.54 11.20 7.68
N ILE A 163 -5.86 10.03 7.11
CA ILE A 163 -4.97 8.87 7.09
C ILE A 163 -4.22 8.90 5.74
N ILE A 164 -2.90 8.76 5.80
CA ILE A 164 -1.97 8.81 4.67
C ILE A 164 -1.35 7.43 4.50
N SER A 165 -1.49 6.85 3.31
CA SER A 165 -0.98 5.54 2.91
C SER A 165 0.55 5.49 2.82
N GLY A 166 1.11 4.28 2.85
CA GLY A 166 2.53 4.02 2.60
C GLY A 166 2.86 3.81 1.14
N THR A 167 4.08 3.34 0.87
CA THR A 167 4.58 3.05 -0.48
C THR A 167 3.74 1.98 -1.19
N GLY A 168 3.49 2.20 -2.48
CA GLY A 168 2.69 1.32 -3.34
C GLY A 168 1.26 1.85 -3.50
N LYS A 169 0.61 1.47 -4.59
CA LYS A 169 -0.79 1.83 -4.84
C LYS A 169 -1.70 1.24 -3.77
N GLN A 170 -2.34 2.08 -2.99
CA GLN A 170 -3.26 1.67 -1.96
C GLN A 170 -4.63 2.32 -2.13
N ASP A 171 -5.68 1.55 -1.89
CA ASP A 171 -7.00 2.11 -1.70
C ASP A 171 -7.10 2.79 -0.33
N ARG A 172 -8.15 3.56 -0.11
CA ARG A 172 -8.43 4.30 1.12
C ARG A 172 -8.47 3.45 2.39
N ASP A 173 -8.69 2.15 2.27
CA ASP A 173 -8.75 1.21 3.38
C ASP A 173 -7.39 0.57 3.69
N GLY A 174 -6.38 0.77 2.80
CA GLY A 174 -5.10 0.08 2.85
C GLY A 174 -5.28 -1.43 2.65
N THR A 175 -6.16 -1.81 1.72
CA THR A 175 -6.57 -3.21 1.56
C THR A 175 -5.43 -4.09 1.08
N PHE A 176 -5.11 -5.13 1.86
CA PHE A 176 -4.21 -6.20 1.46
C PHE A 176 -4.73 -7.54 2.00
N SER A 177 -4.79 -8.56 1.17
CA SER A 177 -5.27 -9.90 1.54
C SER A 177 -6.55 -9.91 2.37
N GLY A 178 -7.45 -8.93 2.14
CA GLY A 178 -8.70 -8.75 2.86
C GLY A 178 -8.60 -7.98 4.18
N HIS A 179 -7.39 -7.68 4.67
CA HIS A 179 -7.17 -6.75 5.78
C HIS A 179 -7.46 -5.31 5.35
N LYS A 180 -8.04 -4.52 6.25
CA LYS A 180 -8.37 -3.10 6.03
C LYS A 180 -7.90 -2.23 7.19
N PRO A 181 -6.57 -2.08 7.38
CA PRO A 181 -6.01 -1.41 8.55
C PRO A 181 -6.48 0.05 8.69
N PHE A 182 -6.51 0.81 7.60
CA PHE A 182 -6.92 2.21 7.67
C PHE A 182 -8.41 2.36 7.98
N PHE A 183 -9.25 1.45 7.49
CA PHE A 183 -10.64 1.42 7.91
C PHE A 183 -10.77 1.07 9.39
N LYS A 184 -9.96 0.15 9.89
CA LYS A 184 -9.93 -0.22 11.32
C LYS A 184 -9.55 0.96 12.20
N ILE A 185 -8.52 1.72 11.80
CA ILE A 185 -8.10 2.95 12.51
C ILE A 185 -9.22 3.99 12.46
N ALA A 186 -9.83 4.23 11.29
CA ALA A 186 -10.89 5.21 11.13
C ALA A 186 -12.14 4.86 11.94
N ASP A 187 -12.59 3.60 11.93
CA ASP A 187 -13.71 3.13 12.75
C ASP A 187 -13.45 3.40 14.24
N TYR A 188 -12.25 3.02 14.72
CA TYR A 188 -11.86 3.23 16.10
C TYR A 188 -11.87 4.71 16.50
N LEU A 189 -11.24 5.57 15.71
CA LEU A 189 -11.13 7.00 16.00
C LEU A 189 -12.46 7.72 15.85
N THR A 190 -13.31 7.32 14.88
CA THR A 190 -14.62 7.94 14.72
C THR A 190 -15.53 7.62 15.91
N ARG A 191 -15.44 6.42 16.48
CA ARG A 191 -16.10 6.08 17.75
C ARG A 191 -15.56 6.87 18.95
N GLN A 192 -14.33 7.39 18.88
CA GLN A 192 -13.72 8.27 19.89
C GLN A 192 -14.02 9.76 19.65
N GLY A 193 -14.85 10.10 18.67
CA GLY A 193 -15.28 11.47 18.40
C GLY A 193 -14.42 12.25 17.40
N PHE A 194 -13.68 11.59 16.55
CA PHE A 194 -12.89 12.20 15.47
C PHE A 194 -13.56 12.03 14.12
N ILE A 195 -13.57 13.06 13.30
CA ILE A 195 -13.79 12.94 11.86
C ILE A 195 -12.54 12.30 11.26
N VAL A 196 -12.70 11.29 10.41
CA VAL A 196 -11.55 10.66 9.73
C VAL A 196 -11.77 10.63 8.23
N LEU A 197 -10.83 11.22 7.49
CA LEU A 197 -10.74 11.17 6.04
C LEU A 197 -9.73 10.08 5.63
N ARG A 198 -10.15 9.18 4.78
CA ARG A 198 -9.31 8.18 4.10
C ARG A 198 -9.48 8.38 2.60
N ALA A 199 -8.39 8.37 1.85
CA ALA A 199 -8.40 8.63 0.41
C ALA A 199 -7.71 7.52 -0.37
N ASP A 200 -8.18 7.28 -1.60
CA ASP A 200 -7.47 6.41 -2.54
C ASP A 200 -6.24 7.16 -3.08
N ASP A 201 -5.13 6.46 -3.24
CA ASP A 201 -3.93 7.02 -3.88
C ASP A 201 -4.17 7.39 -5.34
N ARG A 202 -3.32 8.23 -5.91
CA ARG A 202 -3.33 8.56 -7.34
C ARG A 202 -3.37 7.29 -8.20
N GLY A 203 -4.27 7.25 -9.18
CA GLY A 203 -4.43 6.11 -10.09
C GLY A 203 -4.97 4.83 -9.43
N THR A 204 -5.59 4.96 -8.23
CA THR A 204 -6.18 3.84 -7.49
C THR A 204 -7.66 4.12 -7.19
N GLY A 205 -8.47 3.08 -7.16
CA GLY A 205 -9.89 3.18 -6.84
C GLY A 205 -10.61 4.17 -7.76
N LYS A 206 -11.13 5.25 -7.17
CA LYS A 206 -11.81 6.33 -7.90
C LYS A 206 -10.96 7.59 -8.07
N THR A 207 -9.73 7.60 -7.58
CA THR A 207 -8.79 8.71 -7.74
C THR A 207 -8.09 8.61 -9.08
N ASN A 208 -8.10 9.69 -9.85
CA ASN A 208 -7.39 9.75 -11.13
C ASN A 208 -5.87 10.00 -10.94
N GLY A 209 -5.15 10.16 -12.05
CA GLY A 209 -3.71 10.38 -12.07
C GLY A 209 -2.91 9.12 -12.29
N ILE A 210 -1.61 9.23 -12.21
CA ILE A 210 -0.65 8.14 -12.44
C ILE A 210 0.26 8.05 -11.21
N TYR A 211 0.14 6.94 -10.50
CA TYR A 211 0.93 6.69 -9.28
C TYR A 211 2.43 6.66 -9.56
N GLU A 212 2.83 6.00 -10.65
CA GLU A 212 4.22 5.77 -11.03
C GLU A 212 4.99 7.07 -11.39
N GLU A 213 4.27 8.15 -11.66
CA GLU A 213 4.84 9.47 -11.91
C GLU A 213 4.93 10.34 -10.65
N ALA A 214 4.29 9.92 -9.56
CA ALA A 214 4.24 10.66 -8.31
C ALA A 214 5.50 10.46 -7.47
N THR A 215 5.75 11.41 -6.58
CA THR A 215 6.80 11.36 -5.58
C THR A 215 6.21 11.49 -4.17
N THR A 216 7.01 11.29 -3.13
CA THR A 216 6.60 11.51 -1.73
C THR A 216 6.09 12.95 -1.51
N SER A 217 6.71 13.93 -2.17
CA SER A 217 6.24 15.32 -2.15
C SER A 217 4.87 15.50 -2.82
N ASP A 218 4.55 14.72 -3.86
CA ASP A 218 3.22 14.72 -4.47
C ASP A 218 2.17 14.17 -3.50
N PHE A 219 2.47 13.10 -2.78
CA PHE A 219 1.58 12.53 -1.76
C PHE A 219 1.36 13.50 -0.58
N ALA A 220 2.39 14.28 -0.21
CA ALA A 220 2.23 15.35 0.77
C ALA A 220 1.26 16.44 0.28
N ARG A 221 1.30 16.83 -1.01
CA ARG A 221 0.35 17.77 -1.59
C ARG A 221 -1.08 17.23 -1.63
N ASP A 222 -1.26 15.94 -1.94
CA ASP A 222 -2.58 15.29 -1.92
C ASP A 222 -3.17 15.25 -0.51
N ALA A 223 -2.35 14.92 0.49
CA ALA A 223 -2.76 14.95 1.89
C ALA A 223 -3.08 16.38 2.36
N GLN A 224 -2.31 17.39 1.94
CA GLN A 224 -2.62 18.79 2.23
C GLN A 224 -3.95 19.22 1.60
N ALA A 225 -4.27 18.76 0.40
CA ALA A 225 -5.57 19.03 -0.22
C ALA A 225 -6.72 18.38 0.59
N GLY A 226 -6.51 17.18 1.15
CA GLY A 226 -7.44 16.55 2.09
C GLY A 226 -7.63 17.36 3.37
N ILE A 227 -6.56 17.94 3.94
CA ILE A 227 -6.63 18.86 5.07
C ILE A 227 -7.48 20.10 4.70
N ASN A 228 -7.25 20.68 3.53
CA ASN A 228 -8.01 21.83 3.04
C ASN A 228 -9.51 21.48 2.85
N TYR A 229 -9.80 20.28 2.37
CA TYR A 229 -11.18 19.77 2.30
C TYR A 229 -11.81 19.67 3.69
N LEU A 230 -11.11 19.08 4.66
CA LEU A 230 -11.60 18.97 6.05
C LEU A 230 -11.89 20.35 6.66
N LYS A 231 -11.08 21.37 6.39
CA LYS A 231 -11.30 22.75 6.86
C LYS A 231 -12.58 23.38 6.33
N GLN A 232 -13.08 22.94 5.19
CA GLN A 232 -14.32 23.47 4.58
C GLN A 232 -15.57 22.77 5.12
N ARG A 233 -15.44 21.70 5.87
CA ARG A 233 -16.57 20.95 6.45
C ARG A 233 -17.09 21.66 7.70
N PRO A 234 -18.40 21.96 7.79
CA PRO A 234 -18.97 22.65 8.95
C PRO A 234 -18.91 21.82 10.25
N GLU A 235 -18.77 20.51 10.11
CA GLU A 235 -18.65 19.60 11.27
C GLU A 235 -17.23 19.57 11.85
N THR A 236 -16.24 20.09 11.11
CA THR A 236 -14.83 20.03 11.51
C THR A 236 -14.41 21.16 12.44
N ASP A 237 -13.78 20.81 13.54
CA ASP A 237 -13.02 21.76 14.35
C ASP A 237 -11.68 22.07 13.66
N THR A 238 -11.64 23.19 12.96
CA THR A 238 -10.48 23.58 12.13
C THR A 238 -9.21 23.87 12.93
N LYS A 239 -9.30 23.99 14.26
CA LYS A 239 -8.13 24.15 15.13
C LYS A 239 -7.48 22.81 15.50
N HIS A 240 -8.20 21.71 15.29
CA HIS A 240 -7.77 20.37 15.68
C HIS A 240 -7.86 19.41 14.50
N ILE A 241 -7.10 19.70 13.44
CA ILE A 241 -6.91 18.82 12.29
C ILE A 241 -5.51 18.20 12.37
N GLY A 242 -5.40 16.89 12.33
CA GLY A 242 -4.12 16.20 12.35
C GLY A 242 -3.92 15.25 11.19
N VAL A 243 -2.73 14.69 11.14
CA VAL A 243 -2.31 13.72 10.14
C VAL A 243 -1.90 12.42 10.82
N ILE A 244 -2.29 11.30 10.23
CA ILE A 244 -1.93 9.94 10.66
C ILE A 244 -1.34 9.25 9.43
N GLY A 245 -0.06 8.92 9.45
CA GLY A 245 0.58 8.30 8.30
C GLY A 245 1.22 6.97 8.64
N HIS A 246 1.17 6.03 7.70
CA HIS A 246 1.80 4.72 7.83
C HIS A 246 2.97 4.59 6.87
N SER A 247 4.14 4.10 7.33
CA SER A 247 5.32 3.88 6.50
C SER A 247 5.78 5.18 5.81
N GLU A 248 5.85 5.24 4.48
CA GLU A 248 6.07 6.49 3.73
C GLU A 248 5.03 7.56 4.10
N GLY A 249 3.76 7.18 4.33
CA GLY A 249 2.76 8.12 4.84
C GLY A 249 3.12 8.70 6.22
N GLY A 250 3.84 7.93 7.06
CA GLY A 250 4.40 8.41 8.32
C GLY A 250 5.48 9.49 8.11
N GLN A 251 6.33 9.31 7.10
CA GLN A 251 7.25 10.34 6.63
C GLN A 251 6.50 11.58 6.14
N VAL A 252 5.49 11.42 5.29
CA VAL A 252 4.64 12.51 4.81
C VAL A 252 3.95 13.24 5.97
N ALA A 253 3.48 12.50 6.99
CA ALA A 253 2.88 13.10 8.18
C ALA A 253 3.88 13.98 8.95
N LEU A 254 5.14 13.57 9.07
CA LEU A 254 6.21 14.37 9.66
C LEU A 254 6.53 15.62 8.80
N MET A 255 6.59 15.47 7.47
CA MET A 255 6.78 16.61 6.55
C MET A 255 5.65 17.65 6.71
N LEU A 256 4.39 17.22 6.71
CA LEU A 256 3.23 18.10 6.91
C LEU A 256 3.18 18.67 8.33
N GLY A 257 3.64 17.93 9.33
CA GLY A 257 3.84 18.45 10.68
C GLY A 257 4.75 19.66 10.74
N ALA A 258 5.81 19.67 9.92
CA ALA A 258 6.75 20.78 9.81
C ALA A 258 6.21 21.94 8.96
N ASP A 259 5.65 21.61 7.78
CA ASP A 259 5.38 22.60 6.72
C ASP A 259 3.96 23.18 6.75
N SER A 260 2.98 22.42 7.23
CA SER A 260 1.58 22.88 7.20
C SER A 260 1.17 23.59 8.49
N PRO A 261 0.76 24.86 8.43
CA PRO A 261 0.21 25.57 9.60
C PRO A 261 -1.17 25.02 10.04
N ASP A 262 -1.84 24.26 9.16
CA ASP A 262 -3.17 23.73 9.40
C ASP A 262 -3.16 22.39 10.16
N VAL A 263 -2.00 21.74 10.26
CA VAL A 263 -1.81 20.53 11.05
C VAL A 263 -1.61 20.89 12.51
N SER A 264 -2.42 20.34 13.40
CA SER A 264 -2.34 20.57 14.85
C SER A 264 -1.70 19.43 15.64
N PHE A 265 -1.66 18.22 15.08
CA PHE A 265 -0.99 17.04 15.68
C PHE A 265 -0.54 16.05 14.59
N VAL A 266 0.44 15.23 14.92
CA VAL A 266 1.03 14.24 14.02
C VAL A 266 1.02 12.87 14.69
N ILE A 267 0.57 11.83 13.96
CA ILE A 267 0.76 10.42 14.34
C ILE A 267 1.54 9.74 13.21
N SER A 268 2.74 9.28 13.52
CA SER A 268 3.61 8.52 12.62
C SER A 268 3.58 7.05 13.00
N LEU A 269 3.06 6.20 12.13
CA LEU A 269 2.96 4.75 12.29
C LEU A 269 4.01 4.09 11.41
N ALA A 270 5.05 3.51 12.01
CA ALA A 270 6.19 2.93 11.29
C ALA A 270 6.77 3.90 10.24
N GLY A 271 6.80 5.20 10.54
CA GLY A 271 7.27 6.22 9.62
C GLY A 271 8.79 6.32 9.57
N VAL A 272 9.31 6.77 8.42
CA VAL A 272 10.75 6.92 8.20
C VAL A 272 11.26 8.14 8.97
N GLY A 273 12.18 7.89 9.90
CA GLY A 273 12.81 8.92 10.74
C GLY A 273 14.29 9.15 10.44
N VAL A 274 14.93 8.25 9.70
CA VAL A 274 16.31 8.38 9.23
C VAL A 274 16.36 8.91 7.79
N ASP A 275 17.54 9.26 7.28
CA ASP A 275 17.68 9.68 5.89
C ASP A 275 17.39 8.56 4.88
N GLY A 276 17.09 8.95 3.64
CA GLY A 276 16.64 8.05 2.60
C GLY A 276 17.67 6.99 2.19
N LEU A 277 18.95 7.31 2.23
CA LEU A 277 20.02 6.35 1.97
C LEU A 277 20.11 5.32 3.11
N GLN A 278 20.02 5.79 4.34
CA GLN A 278 20.08 4.94 5.53
C GLN A 278 18.91 3.98 5.61
N ILE A 279 17.68 4.45 5.36
CA ILE A 279 16.51 3.55 5.39
C ILE A 279 16.60 2.46 4.34
N LEU A 280 17.08 2.74 3.13
CA LEU A 280 17.30 1.71 2.11
C LEU A 280 18.28 0.63 2.58
N LYS A 281 19.40 1.03 3.20
CA LYS A 281 20.38 0.10 3.74
C LYS A 281 19.78 -0.75 4.87
N LEU A 282 19.12 -0.14 5.84
CA LEU A 282 18.50 -0.83 6.97
C LEU A 282 17.43 -1.82 6.53
N GLN A 283 16.52 -1.39 5.65
CA GLN A 283 15.43 -2.22 5.13
C GLN A 283 15.96 -3.44 4.37
N ASN A 284 16.91 -3.24 3.45
CA ASN A 284 17.45 -4.35 2.66
C ASN A 284 18.24 -5.34 3.53
N ASP A 285 19.03 -4.89 4.50
CA ASP A 285 19.71 -5.77 5.46
C ASP A 285 18.71 -6.59 6.28
N ALA A 286 17.67 -5.96 6.82
CA ALA A 286 16.65 -6.63 7.62
C ALA A 286 15.86 -7.67 6.78
N ILE A 287 15.45 -7.33 5.56
CA ILE A 287 14.77 -8.25 4.64
C ILE A 287 15.67 -9.44 4.29
N LEU A 288 16.92 -9.20 3.93
CA LEU A 288 17.85 -10.29 3.59
C LEU A 288 18.06 -11.26 4.75
N ARG A 289 18.26 -10.73 5.97
CA ARG A 289 18.44 -11.56 7.18
C ARG A 289 17.24 -12.43 7.51
N THR A 290 16.04 -12.00 7.16
CA THR A 290 14.80 -12.76 7.39
C THR A 290 14.38 -13.63 6.21
N THR A 291 15.09 -13.51 5.07
CA THR A 291 14.80 -14.32 3.87
C THR A 291 15.26 -15.77 4.06
N PRO A 292 14.37 -16.77 3.90
CA PRO A 292 14.75 -18.18 4.04
C PRO A 292 15.91 -18.58 3.14
N GLY A 293 16.90 -19.29 3.70
CA GLY A 293 18.08 -19.77 2.99
C GLY A 293 19.19 -18.74 2.78
N MET A 294 19.06 -17.51 3.35
CA MET A 294 20.15 -16.56 3.41
C MET A 294 21.11 -16.89 4.55
N THR A 295 22.42 -17.00 4.22
CA THR A 295 23.49 -17.09 5.23
C THR A 295 24.06 -15.70 5.52
N PRO A 296 24.73 -15.49 6.67
CA PRO A 296 25.38 -14.22 6.97
C PRO A 296 26.35 -13.76 5.86
N GLU A 297 27.09 -14.67 5.25
CA GLU A 297 27.98 -14.37 4.12
C GLU A 297 27.21 -13.85 2.92
N ARG A 298 26.10 -14.52 2.55
CA ARG A 298 25.29 -14.08 1.42
C ARG A 298 24.66 -12.72 1.68
N VAL A 299 24.17 -12.48 2.90
CA VAL A 299 23.68 -11.15 3.31
C VAL A 299 24.76 -10.10 3.09
N TYR A 300 25.99 -10.35 3.58
CA TYR A 300 27.11 -9.44 3.40
C TYR A 300 27.40 -9.15 1.92
N GLN A 301 27.42 -10.17 1.08
CA GLN A 301 27.69 -10.05 -0.36
C GLN A 301 26.60 -9.22 -1.07
N PHE A 302 25.31 -9.50 -0.80
CA PHE A 302 24.20 -8.70 -1.33
C PHE A 302 24.26 -7.26 -0.83
N MET A 303 24.52 -7.05 0.46
CA MET A 303 24.61 -5.70 1.02
C MET A 303 25.82 -4.93 0.48
N SER A 304 26.94 -5.58 0.17
CA SER A 304 28.09 -4.97 -0.52
C SER A 304 27.67 -4.40 -1.89
N LEU A 305 26.94 -5.19 -2.69
CA LEU A 305 26.37 -4.75 -3.96
C LEU A 305 25.38 -3.60 -3.77
N PHE A 306 24.39 -3.77 -2.90
CA PHE A 306 23.34 -2.77 -2.69
C PHE A 306 23.90 -1.45 -2.17
N ASN A 307 24.84 -1.50 -1.21
CA ASN A 307 25.47 -0.28 -0.71
C ASN A 307 26.21 0.46 -1.82
N THR A 308 26.96 -0.25 -2.67
CA THR A 308 27.66 0.36 -3.83
C THR A 308 26.67 1.07 -4.75
N LEU A 309 25.54 0.43 -5.05
CA LEU A 309 24.53 1.00 -5.93
C LEU A 309 23.77 2.16 -5.27
N PHE A 310 23.36 2.03 -4.01
CA PHE A 310 22.67 3.08 -3.26
C PHE A 310 23.54 4.32 -3.10
N ASP A 311 24.80 4.14 -2.68
CA ASP A 311 25.75 5.24 -2.54
C ASP A 311 25.97 5.95 -3.87
N LYS A 312 26.04 5.19 -4.99
CA LYS A 312 26.15 5.79 -6.32
C LYS A 312 24.91 6.58 -6.70
N VAL A 313 23.70 6.03 -6.53
CA VAL A 313 22.45 6.73 -6.84
C VAL A 313 22.32 8.02 -6.02
N HIS A 314 22.63 7.94 -4.72
CA HIS A 314 22.58 9.11 -3.83
C HIS A 314 23.61 10.19 -4.21
N SER A 315 24.80 9.80 -4.65
CA SER A 315 25.88 10.74 -4.99
C SER A 315 25.70 11.48 -6.33
N VAL A 316 24.82 10.98 -7.21
CA VAL A 316 24.55 11.62 -8.51
C VAL A 316 23.45 12.66 -8.33
N PRO A 317 23.66 13.94 -8.72
CA PRO A 317 22.63 14.98 -8.65
C PRO A 317 21.34 14.60 -9.36
N LEU A 318 20.19 15.09 -8.87
CA LEU A 318 18.85 14.73 -9.37
C LEU A 318 18.68 14.99 -10.88
N GLU A 319 19.32 16.05 -11.38
CA GLU A 319 19.22 16.49 -12.77
C GLU A 319 20.11 15.71 -13.72
N GLN A 320 21.01 14.87 -13.17
CA GLN A 320 21.95 14.09 -13.97
C GLN A 320 21.43 12.68 -14.25
N PRO A 321 21.64 12.16 -15.48
CA PRO A 321 21.34 10.78 -15.80
C PRO A 321 22.13 9.78 -14.96
N LEU A 322 21.52 8.67 -14.58
CA LEU A 322 22.13 7.63 -13.76
C LEU A 322 22.81 6.52 -14.58
N ASP A 323 22.47 6.35 -15.82
CA ASP A 323 22.86 5.22 -16.66
C ASP A 323 24.38 4.96 -16.68
N ILE A 324 25.18 5.97 -17.03
CA ILE A 324 26.64 5.83 -17.10
C ILE A 324 27.27 5.68 -15.72
N PRO A 325 27.03 6.59 -14.72
CA PRO A 325 27.70 6.47 -13.42
C PRO A 325 27.27 5.20 -12.65
N LEU A 326 26.04 4.77 -12.77
CA LEU A 326 25.56 3.56 -12.11
C LEU A 326 26.14 2.31 -12.77
N ARG A 327 26.22 2.29 -14.13
CA ARG A 327 26.86 1.22 -14.88
C ARG A 327 28.34 1.06 -14.47
N GLN A 328 29.08 2.15 -14.42
CA GLN A 328 30.47 2.13 -14.00
C GLN A 328 30.65 1.57 -12.58
N ALA A 329 29.80 1.97 -11.64
CA ALA A 329 29.85 1.46 -10.27
C ALA A 329 29.52 -0.04 -10.21
N PHE A 330 28.53 -0.48 -10.98
CA PHE A 330 28.15 -1.89 -11.07
C PHE A 330 29.27 -2.75 -11.67
N ASP A 331 29.81 -2.37 -12.83
CA ASP A 331 30.88 -3.09 -13.50
C ASP A 331 32.14 -3.16 -12.65
N GLN A 332 32.48 -2.07 -11.96
CA GLN A 332 33.61 -2.04 -11.03
C GLN A 332 33.40 -2.99 -9.86
N TRP A 333 32.18 -3.04 -9.29
CA TRP A 333 31.85 -3.98 -8.23
C TRP A 333 31.97 -5.43 -8.73
N VAL A 334 31.39 -5.76 -9.88
CA VAL A 334 31.45 -7.11 -10.48
C VAL A 334 32.89 -7.53 -10.74
N ALA A 335 33.73 -6.65 -11.31
CA ALA A 335 35.12 -6.94 -11.61
C ALA A 335 36.02 -7.21 -10.37
N GLN A 336 35.57 -6.80 -9.20
CA GLN A 336 36.28 -7.02 -7.93
C GLN A 336 35.85 -8.32 -7.23
N GLN A 337 34.81 -9.00 -7.72
CA GLN A 337 34.30 -10.20 -7.07
C GLN A 337 34.91 -11.47 -7.64
N ASP A 338 35.03 -12.48 -6.79
CA ASP A 338 35.35 -13.84 -7.23
C ASP A 338 34.09 -14.58 -7.73
N GLU A 339 34.29 -15.70 -8.41
CA GLU A 339 33.21 -16.51 -8.97
C GLU A 339 32.21 -16.98 -7.88
N ALA A 340 32.71 -17.29 -6.68
CA ALA A 340 31.87 -17.74 -5.57
C ALA A 340 30.92 -16.64 -5.11
N THR A 341 31.40 -15.41 -5.01
CA THR A 341 30.59 -14.24 -4.66
C THR A 341 29.55 -13.93 -5.74
N LEU A 342 29.93 -13.93 -7.02
CA LEU A 342 29.00 -13.71 -8.13
C LEU A 342 27.89 -14.76 -8.14
N LYS A 343 28.23 -16.02 -7.90
CA LYS A 343 27.23 -17.08 -7.76
C LYS A 343 26.32 -16.90 -6.55
N ALA A 344 26.87 -16.46 -5.42
CA ALA A 344 26.10 -16.22 -4.19
C ALA A 344 25.03 -15.11 -4.36
N VAL A 345 25.33 -14.08 -5.16
CA VAL A 345 24.36 -13.02 -5.52
C VAL A 345 23.56 -13.36 -6.79
N ASN A 346 23.62 -14.59 -7.27
CA ASN A 346 22.93 -15.10 -8.46
C ASN A 346 23.35 -14.43 -9.79
N PHE A 347 24.58 -13.96 -9.91
CA PHE A 347 25.13 -13.36 -11.12
C PHE A 347 25.86 -14.40 -11.99
N ASN A 348 25.10 -15.37 -12.43
CA ASN A 348 25.52 -16.39 -13.39
C ASN A 348 24.57 -16.38 -14.59
N ASP A 349 25.03 -16.86 -15.73
CA ASP A 349 24.25 -17.03 -16.95
C ASP A 349 23.56 -15.72 -17.45
N GLY A 350 24.24 -14.55 -17.34
CA GLY A 350 23.73 -13.25 -17.78
C GLY A 350 22.64 -12.64 -16.88
N LYS A 351 22.44 -13.17 -15.67
CA LYS A 351 21.45 -12.62 -14.71
C LYS A 351 21.89 -11.31 -14.08
N ASP A 352 23.18 -11.02 -14.08
CA ASP A 352 23.77 -9.73 -13.70
C ASP A 352 23.25 -8.58 -14.56
N GLU A 353 23.22 -8.75 -15.89
CA GLU A 353 22.66 -7.75 -16.82
C GLU A 353 21.16 -7.54 -16.61
N MET A 354 20.43 -8.61 -16.38
CA MET A 354 19.00 -8.51 -16.10
C MET A 354 18.73 -7.80 -14.75
N PHE A 355 19.55 -8.08 -13.72
CA PHE A 355 19.50 -7.37 -12.45
C PHE A 355 19.80 -5.89 -12.65
N PHE A 356 20.90 -5.56 -13.33
CA PHE A 356 21.29 -4.17 -13.57
C PHE A 356 20.22 -3.38 -14.31
N SER A 357 19.67 -3.93 -15.38
CA SER A 357 18.62 -3.29 -16.17
C SER A 357 17.38 -2.98 -15.33
N ARG A 358 16.94 -3.92 -14.48
CA ARG A 358 15.80 -3.72 -13.58
C ARG A 358 16.09 -2.67 -12.52
N TYR A 359 17.28 -2.75 -11.91
CA TYR A 359 17.68 -1.80 -10.88
C TYR A 359 17.81 -0.38 -11.43
N LEU A 360 18.44 -0.22 -12.60
CA LEU A 360 18.58 1.07 -13.29
C LEU A 360 17.18 1.67 -13.56
N HIS A 361 16.26 0.87 -14.10
CA HIS A 361 14.88 1.31 -14.36
C HIS A 361 14.21 1.84 -13.08
N GLN A 362 14.33 1.11 -11.97
CA GLN A 362 13.80 1.53 -10.68
C GLN A 362 14.50 2.80 -10.16
N ALA A 363 15.83 2.82 -10.21
CA ALA A 363 16.66 3.89 -9.65
C ALA A 363 16.51 5.23 -10.38
N GLN A 364 16.14 5.21 -11.67
CA GLN A 364 15.84 6.41 -12.46
C GLN A 364 14.47 7.00 -12.16
N GLY A 365 13.58 6.26 -11.51
CA GLY A 365 12.24 6.71 -11.15
C GLY A 365 12.27 7.95 -10.24
N ARG A 366 11.40 8.93 -10.51
CA ARG A 366 11.34 10.19 -9.76
C ARG A 366 11.15 9.95 -8.26
N TRP A 367 10.25 9.04 -7.90
CA TRP A 367 10.00 8.65 -6.53
C TRP A 367 11.27 8.11 -5.84
N TYR A 368 11.97 7.18 -6.51
CA TYR A 368 13.18 6.56 -5.93
C TYR A 368 14.29 7.58 -5.71
N ARG A 369 14.46 8.50 -6.69
CA ARG A 369 15.44 9.59 -6.62
C ARG A 369 15.13 10.57 -5.48
N GLU A 370 13.87 10.89 -5.26
CA GLU A 370 13.46 11.75 -4.15
C GLU A 370 13.63 11.03 -2.82
N MET A 371 13.17 9.78 -2.72
CA MET A 371 13.20 9.00 -1.50
C MET A 371 14.62 8.74 -1.00
N ILE A 372 15.58 8.36 -1.87
CA ILE A 372 16.97 8.12 -1.44
C ILE A 372 17.67 9.40 -0.95
N ASN A 373 17.19 10.56 -1.38
CA ASN A 373 17.71 11.88 -0.98
C ASN A 373 16.87 12.54 0.12
N TYR A 374 15.89 11.83 0.70
CA TYR A 374 15.14 12.35 1.84
C TYR A 374 16.06 12.61 3.03
N ASP A 375 15.95 13.83 3.59
CA ASP A 375 16.68 14.23 4.79
C ASP A 375 15.68 14.68 5.87
N PRO A 376 15.49 13.90 6.94
CA PRO A 376 14.58 14.22 8.03
C PRO A 376 14.99 15.48 8.82
N GLU A 377 16.26 15.89 8.75
CA GLU A 377 16.77 17.12 9.34
C GLU A 377 16.06 18.38 8.78
N ASN A 378 15.61 18.30 7.54
CA ASN A 378 14.88 19.39 6.89
C ASN A 378 13.44 19.57 7.40
N TYR A 379 12.90 18.60 8.15
CA TYR A 379 11.50 18.58 8.58
C TYR A 379 11.35 18.45 10.09
N ILE A 380 11.81 17.37 10.67
CA ILE A 380 11.46 16.96 12.05
C ILE A 380 11.85 18.03 13.10
N PRO A 381 13.03 18.71 13.03
CA PRO A 381 13.35 19.77 13.99
C PRO A 381 12.42 21.00 13.97
N ARG A 382 11.64 21.17 12.88
CA ARG A 382 10.69 22.27 12.74
C ARG A 382 9.29 21.94 13.24
N ILE A 383 9.06 20.72 13.73
CA ILE A 383 7.76 20.32 14.27
C ILE A 383 7.67 20.80 15.71
N HIS A 384 6.77 21.76 15.98
CA HIS A 384 6.48 22.29 17.33
C HIS A 384 5.07 21.92 17.81
N LYS A 385 4.51 20.85 17.26
CA LYS A 385 3.17 20.33 17.51
C LYS A 385 3.27 19.00 18.24
N PRO A 386 2.20 18.53 18.93
CA PRO A 386 2.17 17.19 19.50
C PRO A 386 2.47 16.10 18.45
N VAL A 387 3.39 15.19 18.77
CA VAL A 387 3.79 14.06 17.91
C VAL A 387 3.64 12.76 18.68
N LEU A 388 2.98 11.78 18.06
CA LEU A 388 3.02 10.39 18.47
C LEU A 388 3.73 9.57 17.39
N ALA A 389 4.81 8.88 17.72
CA ALA A 389 5.45 7.93 16.82
C ALA A 389 5.41 6.52 17.40
N LEU A 390 4.83 5.60 16.65
CA LEU A 390 4.69 4.19 17.00
C LEU A 390 5.40 3.33 15.97
N ASN A 391 6.07 2.26 16.41
CA ASN A 391 6.55 1.23 15.50
C ASN A 391 6.62 -0.13 16.21
N GLY A 392 6.55 -1.22 15.44
CA GLY A 392 6.73 -2.58 15.93
C GLY A 392 8.21 -2.97 16.00
N ASP A 393 8.65 -3.65 17.07
CA ASP A 393 10.03 -4.11 17.22
C ASP A 393 10.44 -5.20 16.20
N LYS A 394 9.46 -5.77 15.51
CA LYS A 394 9.65 -6.78 14.44
C LYS A 394 9.46 -6.21 13.03
N ASP A 395 9.49 -4.90 12.90
CA ASP A 395 9.38 -4.23 11.60
C ASP A 395 10.69 -4.36 10.82
N ILE A 396 10.64 -5.13 9.71
CA ILE A 396 11.76 -5.33 8.79
C ILE A 396 11.74 -4.34 7.61
N MET A 397 10.66 -3.56 7.46
CA MET A 397 10.55 -2.57 6.40
C MET A 397 11.06 -1.19 6.85
N VAL A 398 10.72 -0.80 8.07
CA VAL A 398 11.19 0.42 8.73
C VAL A 398 11.66 0.02 10.13
N PRO A 399 12.91 -0.44 10.31
CA PRO A 399 13.41 -0.91 11.59
C PRO A 399 13.16 0.09 12.72
N ALA A 400 12.46 -0.35 13.77
CA ALA A 400 11.88 0.52 14.79
C ALA A 400 12.92 1.35 15.52
N LYS A 401 13.99 0.69 15.98
CA LYS A 401 14.99 1.31 16.85
C LYS A 401 15.60 2.56 16.23
N GLU A 402 16.17 2.43 15.03
CA GLU A 402 16.89 3.51 14.36
C GLU A 402 15.95 4.66 13.99
N ASN A 403 14.74 4.34 13.52
CA ASN A 403 13.79 5.35 13.09
C ASN A 403 13.17 6.09 14.25
N LEU A 404 12.72 5.39 15.31
CA LEU A 404 12.15 6.01 16.50
C LEU A 404 13.18 6.83 17.27
N GLU A 405 14.43 6.35 17.37
CA GLU A 405 15.52 7.08 18.01
C GLU A 405 15.86 8.37 17.25
N SER A 406 15.93 8.30 15.91
CA SER A 406 16.17 9.47 15.08
C SER A 406 15.04 10.50 15.19
N ILE A 407 13.76 10.07 15.10
CA ILE A 407 12.62 10.97 15.29
C ILE A 407 12.72 11.68 16.65
N LYS A 408 13.03 10.94 17.72
CA LYS A 408 13.20 11.53 19.05
C LYS A 408 14.31 12.57 19.09
N GLN A 409 15.50 12.22 18.60
CA GLN A 409 16.67 13.11 18.60
C GLN A 409 16.41 14.39 17.82
N LEU A 410 15.74 14.29 16.67
CA LEU A 410 15.43 15.42 15.82
C LEU A 410 14.34 16.33 16.43
N LEU A 411 13.33 15.76 17.09
CA LEU A 411 12.34 16.54 17.85
C LEU A 411 13.00 17.27 19.03
N ASP A 412 13.90 16.61 19.77
CA ASP A 412 14.68 17.21 20.87
C ASP A 412 15.57 18.35 20.32
N LYS A 413 16.25 18.15 19.19
CA LYS A 413 17.07 19.16 18.51
C LYS A 413 16.25 20.39 18.14
N GLY A 414 14.99 20.21 17.74
CA GLY A 414 14.05 21.30 17.45
C GLY A 414 13.40 21.92 18.69
N GLY A 415 13.70 21.40 19.89
CA GLY A 415 13.12 21.89 21.14
C GLY A 415 11.66 21.47 21.37
N ASN A 416 11.16 20.49 20.63
CA ASN A 416 9.82 19.95 20.84
C ASN A 416 9.82 19.02 22.06
N THR A 417 8.97 19.34 23.04
CA THR A 417 8.77 18.53 24.27
C THR A 417 7.42 17.82 24.29
N GLN A 418 6.60 18.01 23.26
CA GLN A 418 5.25 17.47 23.17
C GLN A 418 5.22 16.23 22.28
N TYR A 419 5.97 15.20 22.62
CA TYR A 419 5.96 13.96 21.85
C TYR A 419 5.90 12.72 22.72
N LYS A 420 5.43 11.63 22.12
CA LYS A 420 5.48 10.28 22.71
C LYS A 420 6.01 9.32 21.65
N ILE A 421 7.07 8.60 21.97
CA ILE A 421 7.73 7.61 21.13
C ILE A 421 7.48 6.24 21.76
N VAL A 422 6.96 5.29 21.01
CA VAL A 422 6.64 3.95 21.55
C VAL A 422 7.05 2.87 20.55
N GLU A 423 7.92 1.98 21.00
CA GLU A 423 8.21 0.71 20.34
C GLU A 423 7.27 -0.36 20.88
N LEU A 424 6.61 -1.10 20.00
CA LEU A 424 5.58 -2.08 20.35
C LEU A 424 6.10 -3.51 20.16
N PRO A 425 6.22 -4.30 21.23
CA PRO A 425 6.84 -5.61 21.15
C PRO A 425 5.97 -6.62 20.38
N GLY A 426 6.62 -7.43 19.52
CA GLY A 426 6.01 -8.52 18.75
C GLY A 426 5.13 -8.06 17.59
N LEU A 427 5.21 -6.79 17.18
CA LEU A 427 4.46 -6.27 16.05
C LEU A 427 5.36 -6.08 14.82
N ASN A 428 4.83 -6.46 13.66
CA ASN A 428 5.45 -6.24 12.35
C ASN A 428 5.13 -4.85 11.78
N HIS A 429 5.58 -4.58 10.56
CA HIS A 429 5.35 -3.32 9.85
C HIS A 429 3.86 -2.91 9.72
N MET A 430 2.96 -3.88 9.61
CA MET A 430 1.52 -3.67 9.51
C MET A 430 0.82 -3.58 10.86
N PHE A 431 1.57 -3.49 11.95
CA PHE A 431 1.06 -3.52 13.33
C PHE A 431 0.26 -4.78 13.64
N GLN A 432 0.63 -5.90 13.04
CA GLN A 432 0.08 -7.21 13.34
C GLN A 432 1.03 -7.97 14.26
N ARG A 433 0.46 -8.75 15.19
CA ARG A 433 1.27 -9.65 16.02
C ARG A 433 1.76 -10.81 15.17
N CYS A 434 3.06 -10.85 14.92
CA CYS A 434 3.69 -11.85 14.07
C CYS A 434 4.33 -12.98 14.88
N LYS A 435 4.62 -14.09 14.18
CA LYS A 435 5.31 -15.28 14.73
C LYS A 435 6.72 -15.38 14.15
N GLU A 436 6.81 -15.56 12.85
CA GLU A 436 8.07 -15.59 12.11
C GLU A 436 8.54 -14.17 11.72
N CYS A 437 7.64 -13.24 11.65
CA CYS A 437 7.84 -11.83 11.32
C CYS A 437 8.49 -11.60 9.95
N THR A 438 8.19 -12.49 9.01
CA THR A 438 8.60 -12.39 7.61
C THR A 438 7.53 -11.70 6.76
N ARG A 439 7.88 -11.25 5.55
CA ARG A 439 6.89 -10.67 4.62
C ARG A 439 5.84 -11.68 4.19
N GLU A 440 6.25 -12.94 4.04
CA GLU A 440 5.41 -14.04 3.60
C GLU A 440 4.32 -14.40 4.63
N GLU A 441 4.55 -14.11 5.90
CA GLU A 441 3.59 -14.35 6.98
C GLU A 441 2.45 -13.31 7.01
N ILE A 442 2.71 -12.07 6.61
CA ILE A 442 1.80 -10.93 6.75
C ILE A 442 0.38 -11.21 6.26
N PRO A 443 0.17 -11.81 5.06
CA PRO A 443 -1.18 -12.09 4.55
C PRO A 443 -1.96 -13.13 5.35
N ASP A 444 -1.26 -14.00 6.06
CA ASP A 444 -1.85 -15.13 6.78
C ASP A 444 -2.16 -14.82 8.26
N LEU A 445 -1.76 -13.64 8.76
CA LEU A 445 -2.01 -13.22 10.13
C LEU A 445 -3.48 -12.82 10.31
N GLU A 446 -4.08 -13.18 11.45
CA GLU A 446 -5.48 -12.85 11.76
C GLU A 446 -5.69 -11.38 12.15
N ASP A 447 -4.67 -10.75 12.74
CA ASP A 447 -4.74 -9.35 13.15
C ASP A 447 -4.82 -8.43 11.92
N VAL A 448 -5.78 -7.51 11.91
CA VAL A 448 -5.84 -6.44 10.92
C VAL A 448 -4.95 -5.26 11.34
N PHE A 449 -5.04 -4.91 12.63
CA PHE A 449 -4.24 -3.86 13.25
C PHE A 449 -4.28 -4.02 14.77
N SER A 450 -3.16 -3.83 15.45
CA SER A 450 -3.03 -4.03 16.89
C SER A 450 -4.04 -3.22 17.72
N LYS A 451 -4.74 -3.89 18.63
CA LYS A 451 -5.64 -3.23 19.59
C LYS A 451 -4.86 -2.33 20.53
N GLU A 452 -3.65 -2.73 20.91
CA GLU A 452 -2.76 -1.95 21.80
C GLU A 452 -2.34 -0.64 21.11
N ALA A 453 -1.93 -0.70 19.84
CA ALA A 453 -1.60 0.49 19.07
C ALA A 453 -2.81 1.45 18.94
N LEU A 454 -4.00 0.92 18.66
CA LEU A 454 -5.24 1.72 18.63
C LEU A 454 -5.52 2.39 19.97
N GLN A 455 -5.35 1.67 21.07
CA GLN A 455 -5.58 2.21 22.39
C GLN A 455 -4.60 3.33 22.75
N ILE A 456 -3.31 3.14 22.45
CA ILE A 456 -2.28 4.18 22.64
C ILE A 456 -2.61 5.43 21.84
N MET A 457 -3.03 5.27 20.58
CA MET A 457 -3.47 6.39 19.73
C MET A 457 -4.67 7.13 20.34
N GLY A 458 -5.69 6.39 20.77
CA GLY A 458 -6.90 6.98 21.35
C GLY A 458 -6.63 7.68 22.69
N ASP A 459 -5.82 7.09 23.55
CA ASP A 459 -5.44 7.68 24.84
C ASP A 459 -4.65 8.98 24.63
N TRP A 460 -3.64 8.92 23.74
CA TRP A 460 -2.82 10.06 23.43
C TRP A 460 -3.62 11.22 22.79
N LEU A 461 -4.56 10.91 21.89
CA LEU A 461 -5.44 11.90 21.27
C LEU A 461 -6.38 12.56 22.31
N ARG A 462 -6.89 11.81 23.28
CA ARG A 462 -7.69 12.37 24.39
C ARG A 462 -6.87 13.34 25.24
N GLU A 463 -5.62 12.99 25.52
CA GLU A 463 -4.73 13.79 26.35
C GLU A 463 -4.23 15.07 25.66
N ASN A 464 -4.00 15.04 24.34
CA ASN A 464 -3.32 16.12 23.63
C ASN A 464 -4.22 16.93 22.71
N VAL A 465 -5.40 16.41 22.33
CA VAL A 465 -6.31 17.04 21.35
C VAL A 465 -7.68 17.33 21.94
N GLN A 466 -8.21 16.49 22.84
CA GLN A 466 -9.54 16.65 23.39
C GLN A 466 -9.55 17.26 24.81
N LYS A 467 -8.41 17.54 25.40
CA LYS A 467 -8.27 17.99 26.81
C LYS A 467 -9.05 19.27 27.11
N ASP A 468 -9.14 20.18 26.18
CA ASP A 468 -9.77 21.49 26.32
C ASP A 468 -11.27 21.50 26.00
N ARG A 469 -11.90 20.33 25.83
CA ARG A 469 -13.30 20.17 25.39
C ARG A 469 -14.26 19.73 26.48
N LYS A 470 -13.82 19.74 27.76
CA LYS A 470 -14.66 19.40 28.93
C LYS A 470 -15.35 20.65 29.50
#